data_2698578044b2ff5aff6a7cdd8271f8de
#
_entry.id   2698578044b2ff5aff6a7cdd8271f8de
#
_cell.length_a   1.000
_cell.length_b   1.000
_cell.length_c   1.000
_cell.angle_alpha   90.00
_cell.angle_beta   90.00
_cell.angle_gamma   90.00
#
_symmetry.space_group_name_H-M   'P 1'
#
loop_
_entity.id
_entity.type
_entity.pdbx_description
1 polymer ?
#
loop_
_entity_poly.entity_id
_entity_poly.type
_entity_poly.pdbx_seq_one_letter_code
_entity_poly.pdbx_strand_id
1 'polypeptide(L)'
;YDFYQSLPALAQGNVAQQIFWYTAFTADMVAPQSAGNNTVDAEGTPLWRMAPSPHGPYWEEGQKVGYQDVGSWTILKSTPEERAKAAWLYAQFVVSKTVDVKKSHVGLTFIRDSSVNHASFTERAGKLGGLVEFYRSPDRVAWSPTGINVPDYPKLAQIWWQQIGDVNSGAFTPQEAMDRLAGEMDITMARMQAADEENAQDECLSYR
;
A
#
# COMPACT_ATOMS: atom_id res chain seq x y z
N TYR A 1 -15.59 3.29 -6.29
CA TYR A 1 -14.61 2.26 -6.70
C TYR A 1 -14.01 1.65 -5.44
N ASP A 2 -13.97 0.34 -5.38
CA ASP A 2 -13.17 -0.41 -4.42
C ASP A 2 -11.76 -0.71 -4.97
N PHE A 3 -10.96 -1.42 -4.20
CA PHE A 3 -9.60 -1.81 -4.58
C PHE A 3 -9.54 -2.51 -5.95
N TYR A 4 -10.45 -3.47 -6.19
CA TYR A 4 -10.46 -4.26 -7.43
C TYR A 4 -11.00 -3.51 -8.64
N GLN A 5 -11.84 -2.50 -8.43
CA GLN A 5 -12.42 -1.68 -9.50
C GLN A 5 -11.47 -0.56 -9.97
N SER A 6 -10.53 -0.15 -9.13
CA SER A 6 -9.63 0.97 -9.41
C SER A 6 -8.59 0.64 -10.49
N LEU A 7 -8.05 -0.57 -10.48
CA LEU A 7 -6.99 -0.97 -11.42
C LEU A 7 -7.48 -1.12 -12.87
N PRO A 8 -8.63 -1.76 -13.14
CA PRO A 8 -9.20 -1.78 -14.49
C PRO A 8 -9.50 -0.40 -15.05
N ALA A 9 -9.92 0.55 -14.22
CA ALA A 9 -10.20 1.93 -14.68
C ALA A 9 -8.93 2.62 -15.21
N LEU A 10 -7.77 2.36 -14.61
CA LEU A 10 -6.48 2.85 -15.12
C LEU A 10 -6.13 2.20 -16.46
N ALA A 11 -6.21 0.86 -16.56
CA ALA A 11 -5.89 0.12 -17.77
C ALA A 11 -6.81 0.49 -18.98
N GLN A 12 -8.04 0.91 -18.70
CA GLN A 12 -8.97 1.41 -19.71
C GLN A 12 -8.63 2.82 -20.21
N GLY A 13 -7.69 3.53 -19.59
CA GLY A 13 -7.33 4.89 -19.96
C GLY A 13 -8.32 5.97 -19.49
N ASN A 14 -9.22 5.64 -18.56
CA ASN A 14 -10.23 6.55 -18.03
C ASN A 14 -9.71 7.47 -16.93
N VAL A 15 -8.47 7.26 -16.47
CA VAL A 15 -7.86 7.95 -15.35
C VAL A 15 -6.50 8.48 -15.77
N ALA A 16 -6.28 9.78 -15.65
CA ALA A 16 -5.02 10.43 -16.01
C ALA A 16 -3.92 10.22 -14.93
N GLN A 17 -4.31 10.14 -13.66
CA GLN A 17 -3.41 9.94 -12.53
C GLN A 17 -4.08 9.06 -11.49
N GLN A 18 -3.30 8.23 -10.83
CA GLN A 18 -3.75 7.39 -9.73
C GLN A 18 -2.69 7.38 -8.63
N ILE A 19 -3.12 7.62 -7.40
CA ILE A 19 -2.31 7.40 -6.21
C ILE A 19 -2.67 6.02 -5.66
N PHE A 20 -1.70 5.13 -5.62
CA PHE A 20 -1.93 3.74 -5.23
C PHE A 20 -0.65 3.09 -4.68
N TRP A 21 -0.75 1.88 -4.13
CA TRP A 21 0.45 1.12 -3.75
C TRP A 21 1.27 0.76 -4.98
N TYR A 22 2.54 1.11 -4.98
CA TYR A 22 3.45 0.71 -6.06
C TYR A 22 3.59 -0.83 -6.16
N THR A 23 3.31 -1.55 -5.08
CA THR A 23 3.29 -3.02 -5.01
C THR A 23 2.01 -3.64 -5.58
N ALA A 24 0.96 -2.87 -5.81
CA ALA A 24 -0.27 -3.31 -6.45
C ALA A 24 -0.21 -3.29 -7.99
N PHE A 25 0.98 -3.23 -8.54
CA PHE A 25 1.23 -3.35 -9.96
C PHE A 25 0.76 -4.73 -10.45
N THR A 26 -0.24 -4.75 -11.29
CA THR A 26 -0.89 -5.97 -11.75
C THR A 26 -0.62 -6.26 -13.22
N ALA A 27 -0.90 -7.50 -13.64
CA ALA A 27 -0.81 -7.90 -15.03
C ALA A 27 -1.67 -7.03 -15.97
N ASP A 28 -2.82 -6.55 -15.48
CA ASP A 28 -3.74 -5.73 -16.26
C ASP A 28 -3.12 -4.40 -16.70
N MET A 29 -2.26 -3.79 -15.86
CA MET A 29 -1.60 -2.52 -16.17
C MET A 29 -0.55 -2.63 -17.28
N VAL A 30 -0.04 -3.82 -17.55
CA VAL A 30 0.96 -4.11 -18.60
C VAL A 30 0.46 -5.11 -19.63
N ALA A 31 -0.82 -5.46 -19.57
CA ALA A 31 -1.45 -6.30 -20.58
C ALA A 31 -1.33 -5.64 -21.96
N PRO A 32 -1.25 -6.42 -23.04
CA PRO A 32 -1.16 -5.85 -24.39
C PRO A 32 -2.45 -5.14 -24.77
N GLN A 33 -2.37 -4.23 -25.72
CA GLN A 33 -3.53 -3.48 -26.25
C GLN A 33 -4.63 -4.42 -26.77
N SER A 34 -4.26 -5.54 -27.36
CA SER A 34 -5.19 -6.58 -27.82
C SER A 34 -6.05 -7.20 -26.70
N ALA A 35 -5.63 -7.06 -25.46
CA ALA A 35 -6.40 -7.47 -24.28
C ALA A 35 -7.28 -6.32 -23.70
N GLY A 36 -7.48 -5.22 -24.45
CA GLY A 36 -8.32 -4.09 -24.03
C GLY A 36 -7.59 -3.03 -23.19
N ASN A 37 -6.27 -3.10 -23.09
CA ASN A 37 -5.50 -2.10 -22.36
C ASN A 37 -5.20 -0.90 -23.27
N ASN A 38 -5.85 0.23 -23.01
CA ASN A 38 -5.69 1.48 -23.77
C ASN A 38 -4.50 2.33 -23.29
N THR A 39 -3.77 1.89 -22.28
CA THR A 39 -2.66 2.62 -21.68
C THR A 39 -1.30 2.07 -22.05
N VAL A 40 -1.25 1.20 -23.05
CA VAL A 40 -0.02 0.72 -23.69
C VAL A 40 -0.08 1.00 -25.19
N ASP A 41 1.07 1.19 -25.82
CA ASP A 41 1.18 1.32 -27.29
C ASP A 41 1.07 -0.04 -28.01
N ALA A 42 1.13 -0.02 -29.34
CA ALA A 42 1.05 -1.24 -30.15
C ALA A 42 2.20 -2.21 -29.90
N GLU A 43 3.33 -1.71 -29.49
CA GLU A 43 4.54 -2.48 -29.10
C GLU A 43 4.47 -3.00 -27.66
N GLY A 44 3.40 -2.66 -26.90
CA GLY A 44 3.18 -3.04 -25.52
C GLY A 44 4.02 -2.22 -24.53
N THR A 45 4.41 -1.00 -24.89
CA THR A 45 5.10 -0.09 -23.98
C THR A 45 4.07 0.74 -23.23
N PRO A 46 4.14 0.81 -21.89
CA PRO A 46 3.24 1.65 -21.11
C PRO A 46 3.35 3.13 -21.46
N LEU A 47 2.20 3.78 -21.68
CA LEU A 47 2.07 5.23 -21.90
C LEU A 47 2.05 6.03 -20.59
N TRP A 48 2.08 5.33 -19.46
CA TRP A 48 2.11 5.87 -18.12
C TRP A 48 3.46 5.61 -17.45
N ARG A 49 3.74 6.33 -16.38
CA ARG A 49 4.96 6.16 -15.58
C ARG A 49 4.63 6.16 -14.10
N MET A 50 5.38 5.38 -13.33
CA MET A 50 5.40 5.49 -11.89
C MET A 50 6.20 6.73 -11.47
N ALA A 51 5.71 7.39 -10.44
CA ALA A 51 6.37 8.53 -9.80
C ALA A 51 6.23 8.43 -8.27
N PRO A 52 7.11 9.07 -7.51
CA PRO A 52 6.91 9.24 -6.06
C PRO A 52 5.56 9.92 -5.78
N SER A 53 4.99 9.63 -4.60
CA SER A 53 3.77 10.31 -4.16
C SER A 53 3.96 11.83 -4.13
N PRO A 54 2.98 12.60 -4.58
CA PRO A 54 3.03 14.05 -4.46
C PRO A 54 3.02 14.46 -2.98
N HIS A 55 3.62 15.59 -2.68
CA HIS A 55 3.61 16.17 -1.34
C HIS A 55 3.13 17.62 -1.38
N GLY A 56 2.61 18.08 -0.25
CA GLY A 56 2.09 19.44 -0.10
C GLY A 56 3.15 20.44 0.36
N PRO A 57 2.75 21.69 0.58
CA PRO A 57 3.66 22.78 0.94
C PRO A 57 4.28 22.65 2.34
N TYR A 58 3.76 21.78 3.18
CA TYR A 58 4.28 21.51 4.53
C TYR A 58 5.25 20.33 4.58
N TRP A 59 5.57 19.76 3.41
CA TRP A 59 6.58 18.70 3.35
C TRP A 59 7.98 19.27 3.50
N GLU A 60 8.78 18.62 4.31
CA GLU A 60 10.19 18.93 4.51
C GLU A 60 11.08 17.80 3.99
N GLU A 61 12.28 18.11 3.56
CA GLU A 61 13.23 17.13 3.06
C GLU A 61 13.50 16.04 4.11
N GLY A 62 13.40 14.79 3.68
CA GLY A 62 13.53 13.63 4.55
C GLY A 62 12.21 13.12 5.15
N GLN A 63 11.11 13.86 5.05
CA GLN A 63 9.80 13.35 5.43
C GLN A 63 9.33 12.29 4.45
N LYS A 64 8.71 11.25 4.99
CA LYS A 64 8.16 10.14 4.23
C LYS A 64 6.70 10.39 3.88
N VAL A 65 6.35 10.24 2.61
CA VAL A 65 5.04 10.64 2.06
C VAL A 65 4.16 9.44 1.66
N GLY A 66 4.55 8.26 2.00
CA GLY A 66 3.79 7.05 1.73
C GLY A 66 3.95 6.03 2.84
N TYR A 67 3.29 4.89 2.70
CA TYR A 67 3.48 3.77 3.61
C TYR A 67 3.73 2.48 2.85
N GLN A 68 4.36 1.53 3.52
CA GLN A 68 4.51 0.17 3.02
C GLN A 68 3.67 -0.78 3.86
N ASP A 69 2.83 -1.53 3.16
CA ASP A 69 2.09 -2.62 3.74
C ASP A 69 2.92 -3.91 3.70
N VAL A 70 2.88 -4.67 4.80
CA VAL A 70 3.59 -5.94 4.91
C VAL A 70 2.61 -7.02 5.35
N GLY A 71 2.16 -7.80 4.37
CA GLY A 71 1.36 -8.99 4.64
C GLY A 71 2.21 -10.11 5.24
N SER A 72 1.70 -10.77 6.28
CA SER A 72 2.36 -11.87 6.96
C SER A 72 1.49 -13.12 6.96
N TRP A 73 2.14 -14.28 6.84
CA TRP A 73 1.52 -15.57 7.06
C TRP A 73 1.62 -15.93 8.54
N THR A 74 0.49 -16.31 9.14
CA THR A 74 0.45 -16.75 10.53
C THR A 74 -0.16 -18.15 10.62
N ILE A 75 0.30 -18.95 11.57
CA ILE A 75 -0.25 -20.27 11.88
C ILE A 75 -0.79 -20.20 13.30
N LEU A 76 -2.08 -20.49 13.45
CA LEU A 76 -2.73 -20.46 14.76
C LEU A 76 -2.15 -21.58 15.66
N LYS A 77 -1.98 -21.30 16.95
CA LYS A 77 -1.48 -22.28 17.94
C LYS A 77 -2.35 -23.54 18.02
N SER A 78 -3.65 -23.42 17.73
CA SER A 78 -4.62 -24.51 17.71
C SER A 78 -4.59 -25.37 16.43
N THR A 79 -3.76 -25.02 15.44
CA THR A 79 -3.65 -25.78 14.19
C THR A 79 -3.01 -27.14 14.44
N PRO A 80 -3.61 -28.25 14.01
CA PRO A 80 -2.99 -29.60 14.11
C PRO A 80 -1.61 -29.62 13.44
N GLU A 81 -0.67 -30.35 14.03
CA GLU A 81 0.74 -30.36 13.63
C GLU A 81 0.96 -30.65 12.15
N GLU A 82 0.26 -31.65 11.60
CA GLU A 82 0.37 -32.02 10.19
C GLU A 82 -0.07 -30.86 9.26
N ARG A 83 -1.14 -30.17 9.63
CA ARG A 83 -1.63 -29.00 8.87
C ARG A 83 -0.70 -27.81 9.02
N ALA A 84 -0.16 -27.59 10.21
CA ALA A 84 0.83 -26.54 10.45
C ALA A 84 2.09 -26.76 9.61
N LYS A 85 2.58 -28.01 9.54
CA LYS A 85 3.71 -28.40 8.69
C LYS A 85 3.43 -28.17 7.20
N ALA A 86 2.24 -28.54 6.71
CA ALA A 86 1.86 -28.32 5.33
C ALA A 86 1.76 -26.82 5.01
N ALA A 87 1.15 -26.03 5.90
CA ALA A 87 1.04 -24.57 5.75
C ALA A 87 2.42 -23.91 5.75
N TRP A 88 3.34 -24.35 6.59
CA TRP A 88 4.71 -23.87 6.62
C TRP A 88 5.46 -24.15 5.33
N LEU A 89 5.37 -25.36 4.80
CA LEU A 89 5.99 -25.73 3.52
C LEU A 89 5.41 -24.93 2.36
N TYR A 90 4.10 -24.70 2.36
CA TYR A 90 3.46 -23.84 1.37
C TYR A 90 3.95 -22.39 1.46
N ALA A 91 4.02 -21.83 2.66
CA ALA A 91 4.54 -20.47 2.86
C ALA A 91 6.00 -20.36 2.39
N GLN A 92 6.86 -21.32 2.72
CA GLN A 92 8.24 -21.36 2.22
C GLN A 92 8.32 -21.43 0.70
N PHE A 93 7.46 -22.23 0.07
CA PHE A 93 7.38 -22.30 -1.39
C PHE A 93 7.00 -20.95 -2.00
N VAL A 94 5.92 -20.33 -1.52
CA VAL A 94 5.38 -19.05 -2.06
C VAL A 94 6.39 -17.91 -1.93
N VAL A 95 7.21 -17.89 -0.88
CA VAL A 95 8.23 -16.86 -0.67
C VAL A 95 9.63 -17.27 -1.16
N SER A 96 9.76 -18.41 -1.84
CA SER A 96 11.05 -18.84 -2.39
C SER A 96 11.54 -17.90 -3.50
N LYS A 97 12.86 -17.81 -3.69
CA LYS A 97 13.47 -16.94 -4.71
C LYS A 97 12.91 -17.20 -6.11
N THR A 98 12.74 -18.46 -6.49
CA THR A 98 12.24 -18.84 -7.82
C THR A 98 10.78 -18.41 -8.02
N VAL A 99 9.92 -18.61 -7.02
CA VAL A 99 8.52 -18.22 -7.11
C VAL A 99 8.39 -16.70 -7.09
N ASP A 100 9.20 -16.02 -6.30
CA ASP A 100 9.20 -14.55 -6.22
C ASP A 100 9.58 -13.90 -7.55
N VAL A 101 10.60 -14.40 -8.24
CA VAL A 101 10.93 -13.97 -9.61
C VAL A 101 9.77 -14.25 -10.58
N LYS A 102 9.14 -15.42 -10.50
CA LYS A 102 7.96 -15.73 -11.35
C LYS A 102 6.79 -14.78 -11.11
N LYS A 103 6.54 -14.39 -9.86
CA LYS A 103 5.53 -13.38 -9.53
C LYS A 103 5.76 -12.06 -10.28
N SER A 104 7.01 -11.60 -10.34
CA SER A 104 7.35 -10.37 -11.06
C SER A 104 7.02 -10.43 -12.55
N HIS A 105 7.05 -11.63 -13.14
CA HIS A 105 6.75 -11.83 -14.55
C HIS A 105 5.25 -11.76 -14.88
N VAL A 106 4.39 -12.05 -13.91
CA VAL A 106 2.93 -12.06 -14.10
C VAL A 106 2.25 -10.86 -13.43
N GLY A 107 3.02 -9.83 -13.06
CA GLY A 107 2.49 -8.61 -12.46
C GLY A 107 2.04 -8.77 -10.99
N LEU A 108 2.45 -9.84 -10.31
CA LEU A 108 2.20 -10.01 -8.89
C LEU A 108 3.32 -9.38 -8.06
N THR A 109 2.97 -8.92 -6.86
CA THR A 109 3.93 -8.34 -5.92
C THR A 109 5.01 -9.35 -5.54
N PHE A 110 6.25 -8.95 -5.66
CA PHE A 110 7.44 -9.68 -5.21
C PHE A 110 8.09 -8.91 -4.04
N ILE A 111 8.82 -9.63 -3.21
CA ILE A 111 9.24 -9.13 -1.89
C ILE A 111 10.75 -9.17 -1.66
N ARG A 112 11.53 -9.72 -2.60
CA ARG A 112 12.97 -9.96 -2.41
C ARG A 112 13.83 -9.02 -3.23
N ASP A 113 14.89 -8.49 -2.63
CA ASP A 113 15.92 -7.73 -3.35
C ASP A 113 16.55 -8.54 -4.48
N SER A 114 16.69 -9.85 -4.30
CA SER A 114 17.19 -10.73 -5.35
C SER A 114 16.28 -10.77 -6.60
N SER A 115 14.97 -10.55 -6.43
CA SER A 115 14.04 -10.45 -7.56
C SER A 115 14.09 -9.08 -8.21
N VAL A 116 14.20 -8.01 -7.42
CA VAL A 116 14.37 -6.63 -7.90
C VAL A 116 15.63 -6.50 -8.76
N ASN A 117 16.71 -7.20 -8.38
CA ASN A 117 18.00 -7.16 -9.08
C ASN A 117 18.18 -8.29 -10.09
N HIS A 118 17.18 -9.13 -10.32
CA HIS A 118 17.27 -10.22 -11.27
C HIS A 118 17.33 -9.72 -12.73
N ALA A 119 18.17 -10.34 -13.56
CA ALA A 119 18.37 -9.94 -14.95
C ALA A 119 17.04 -9.88 -15.73
N SER A 120 16.18 -10.89 -15.59
CA SER A 120 14.90 -10.94 -16.29
C SER A 120 13.93 -9.82 -15.93
N PHE A 121 14.05 -9.24 -14.74
CA PHE A 121 13.28 -8.05 -14.35
C PHE A 121 13.85 -6.80 -15.03
N THR A 122 15.19 -6.69 -15.08
CA THR A 122 15.89 -5.60 -15.78
C THR A 122 15.59 -5.59 -17.28
N GLU A 123 15.60 -6.74 -17.92
CA GLU A 123 15.32 -6.89 -19.36
C GLU A 123 13.91 -6.41 -19.74
N ARG A 124 12.97 -6.46 -18.79
CA ARG A 124 11.59 -6.01 -18.97
C ARG A 124 11.35 -4.56 -18.58
N ALA A 125 12.36 -3.82 -18.13
CA ALA A 125 12.20 -2.46 -17.58
C ALA A 125 11.41 -1.52 -18.52
N GLY A 126 11.69 -1.55 -19.83
CA GLY A 126 10.99 -0.74 -20.83
C GLY A 126 9.50 -1.05 -20.98
N LYS A 127 9.03 -2.21 -20.51
CA LYS A 127 7.63 -2.66 -20.55
C LYS A 127 6.92 -2.54 -19.20
N LEU A 128 7.54 -1.92 -18.22
CA LEU A 128 7.05 -1.88 -16.84
C LEU A 128 6.82 -0.45 -16.29
N GLY A 129 6.71 0.56 -17.18
CA GLY A 129 6.29 1.91 -16.82
C GLY A 129 7.12 2.62 -15.74
N GLY A 130 8.43 2.28 -15.62
CA GLY A 130 9.32 2.83 -14.60
C GLY A 130 9.35 2.04 -13.29
N LEU A 131 8.68 0.88 -13.23
CA LEU A 131 8.63 0.06 -12.02
C LEU A 131 10.03 -0.41 -11.55
N VAL A 132 10.89 -0.82 -12.48
CA VAL A 132 12.24 -1.31 -12.16
C VAL A 132 13.08 -0.18 -11.58
N GLU A 133 13.03 0.98 -12.20
CA GLU A 133 13.73 2.19 -11.78
C GLU A 133 13.24 2.63 -10.39
N PHE A 134 11.91 2.61 -10.18
CA PHE A 134 11.31 2.96 -8.91
C PHE A 134 11.76 2.02 -7.79
N TYR A 135 11.72 0.70 -8.00
CA TYR A 135 12.18 -0.28 -7.01
C TYR A 135 13.67 -0.12 -6.62
N ARG A 136 14.49 0.41 -7.52
CA ARG A 136 15.92 0.64 -7.31
C ARG A 136 16.26 2.06 -6.89
N SER A 137 15.29 2.97 -6.96
CA SER A 137 15.45 4.37 -6.54
C SER A 137 15.56 4.51 -5.03
N PRO A 138 16.39 5.44 -4.53
CA PRO A 138 16.35 5.84 -3.14
C PRO A 138 14.99 6.45 -2.73
N ASP A 139 14.23 7.02 -3.66
CA ASP A 139 12.90 7.58 -3.42
C ASP A 139 11.89 6.53 -2.94
N ARG A 140 12.11 5.25 -3.27
CA ARG A 140 11.30 4.14 -2.76
C ARG A 140 11.29 4.08 -1.23
N VAL A 141 12.33 4.53 -0.56
CA VAL A 141 12.43 4.54 0.89
C VAL A 141 11.81 5.78 1.54
N ALA A 142 11.29 6.71 0.73
CA ALA A 142 10.58 7.89 1.19
C ALA A 142 9.12 7.54 1.63
N TRP A 143 8.96 6.51 2.44
CA TRP A 143 7.70 6.06 3.02
C TRP A 143 7.90 5.70 4.49
N SER A 144 6.82 5.65 5.25
CA SER A 144 6.81 5.21 6.64
C SER A 144 5.67 4.22 6.89
N PRO A 145 5.82 3.29 7.83
CA PRO A 145 4.67 2.52 8.31
C PRO A 145 3.59 3.48 8.82
N THR A 146 2.34 3.19 8.50
CA THR A 146 1.20 3.95 9.01
C THR A 146 0.13 3.01 9.55
N GLY A 147 -0.77 3.54 10.35
CA GLY A 147 -2.00 2.90 10.75
C GLY A 147 -1.84 1.81 11.79
N ILE A 148 -1.01 0.82 11.55
CA ILE A 148 -0.83 -0.32 12.45
C ILE A 148 -0.24 0.10 13.80
N ASN A 149 0.59 1.13 13.81
CA ASN A 149 1.25 1.64 15.02
C ASN A 149 0.48 2.79 15.68
N VAL A 150 -0.70 3.10 15.18
CA VAL A 150 -1.58 4.12 15.76
C VAL A 150 -2.71 3.41 16.49
N PRO A 151 -2.88 3.61 17.79
CA PRO A 151 -3.99 3.02 18.52
C PRO A 151 -5.33 3.40 17.87
N ASP A 152 -6.30 2.49 17.94
CA ASP A 152 -7.65 2.66 17.38
C ASP A 152 -7.70 3.14 15.91
N TYR A 153 -6.73 2.68 15.10
CA TYR A 153 -6.68 3.01 13.68
C TYR A 153 -8.01 2.81 12.92
N PRO A 154 -8.82 1.75 13.18
CA PRO A 154 -10.11 1.59 12.52
C PRO A 154 -11.06 2.77 12.76
N LYS A 155 -11.04 3.37 13.95
CA LYS A 155 -11.83 4.55 14.27
C LYS A 155 -11.34 5.78 13.53
N LEU A 156 -10.04 6.02 13.52
CA LEU A 156 -9.43 7.13 12.77
C LEU A 156 -9.68 6.99 11.26
N ALA A 157 -9.56 5.79 10.72
CA ALA A 157 -9.87 5.52 9.32
C ALA A 157 -11.34 5.81 8.99
N GLN A 158 -12.27 5.44 9.86
CA GLN A 158 -13.69 5.72 9.67
C GLN A 158 -13.97 7.24 9.62
N ILE A 159 -13.40 8.01 10.52
CA ILE A 159 -13.55 9.48 10.54
C ILE A 159 -13.03 10.05 9.21
N TRP A 160 -11.85 9.59 8.76
CA TRP A 160 -11.27 10.02 7.49
C TRP A 160 -12.18 9.72 6.30
N TRP A 161 -12.73 8.51 6.22
CA TRP A 161 -13.64 8.10 5.15
C TRP A 161 -14.90 8.96 5.09
N GLN A 162 -15.46 9.30 6.24
CA GLN A 162 -16.66 10.15 6.33
C GLN A 162 -16.40 11.53 5.75
N GLN A 163 -15.32 12.19 6.15
CA GLN A 163 -14.99 13.53 5.65
C GLN A 163 -14.71 13.54 4.13
N ILE A 164 -14.05 12.52 3.60
CA ILE A 164 -13.86 12.38 2.15
C ILE A 164 -15.20 12.15 1.43
N GLY A 165 -16.10 11.37 2.02
CA GLY A 165 -17.46 11.19 1.50
C GLY A 165 -18.23 12.50 1.41
N ASP A 166 -18.14 13.35 2.44
CA ASP A 166 -18.78 14.66 2.50
C ASP A 166 -18.24 15.63 1.44
N VAL A 167 -16.93 15.63 1.18
CA VAL A 167 -16.36 16.40 0.06
C VAL A 167 -16.88 15.89 -1.28
N ASN A 168 -16.89 14.59 -1.51
CA ASN A 168 -17.33 13.99 -2.76
C ASN A 168 -18.82 14.22 -3.05
N SER A 169 -19.64 14.33 -2.01
CA SER A 169 -21.07 14.67 -2.12
C SER A 169 -21.33 16.18 -2.29
N GLY A 170 -20.32 17.02 -2.08
CA GLY A 170 -20.44 18.48 -2.08
C GLY A 170 -21.05 19.06 -0.81
N ALA A 171 -21.14 18.26 0.27
CA ALA A 171 -21.66 18.74 1.57
C ALA A 171 -20.70 19.73 2.26
N PHE A 172 -19.40 19.55 2.07
CA PHE A 172 -18.35 20.44 2.57
C PHE A 172 -17.31 20.73 1.50
N THR A 173 -16.67 21.88 1.61
CA THR A 173 -15.43 22.15 0.87
C THR A 173 -14.29 21.26 1.39
N PRO A 174 -13.25 21.00 0.58
CA PRO A 174 -12.09 20.23 1.03
C PRO A 174 -11.45 20.80 2.32
N GLN A 175 -11.37 22.13 2.45
CA GLN A 175 -10.80 22.78 3.64
C GLN A 175 -11.65 22.51 4.87
N GLU A 176 -12.96 22.77 4.80
CA GLU A 176 -13.88 22.52 5.91
C GLU A 176 -13.84 21.05 6.37
N ALA A 177 -13.81 20.11 5.42
CA ALA A 177 -13.73 18.70 5.74
C ALA A 177 -12.40 18.34 6.43
N MET A 178 -11.28 18.90 6.00
CA MET A 178 -9.99 18.66 6.62
C MET A 178 -9.86 19.28 8.01
N ASP A 179 -10.40 20.47 8.23
CA ASP A 179 -10.42 21.12 9.55
C ASP A 179 -11.28 20.32 10.55
N ARG A 180 -12.42 19.80 10.10
CA ARG A 180 -13.26 18.90 10.89
C ARG A 180 -12.57 17.57 11.20
N LEU A 181 -11.92 16.97 10.17
CA LEU A 181 -11.16 15.75 10.34
C LEU A 181 -10.06 15.89 11.39
N ALA A 182 -9.28 16.96 11.33
CA ALA A 182 -8.23 17.25 12.30
C ALA A 182 -8.81 17.34 13.72
N GLY A 183 -9.87 18.13 13.92
CA GLY A 183 -10.50 18.26 15.23
C GLY A 183 -11.06 16.95 15.80
N GLU A 184 -11.69 16.11 14.97
CA GLU A 184 -12.20 14.81 15.41
C GLU A 184 -11.08 13.81 15.71
N MET A 185 -10.00 13.83 14.94
CA MET A 185 -8.82 13.02 15.21
C MET A 185 -8.12 13.42 16.50
N ASP A 186 -7.94 14.72 16.75
CA ASP A 186 -7.35 15.24 17.99
C ASP A 186 -8.13 14.80 19.21
N ILE A 187 -9.46 14.89 19.19
CA ILE A 187 -10.33 14.42 20.27
C ILE A 187 -10.15 12.90 20.49
N THR A 188 -10.06 12.14 19.43
CA THR A 188 -9.88 10.67 19.49
C THR A 188 -8.52 10.33 20.09
N MET A 189 -7.45 10.99 19.64
CA MET A 189 -6.09 10.79 20.13
C MET A 189 -5.95 11.19 21.60
N ALA A 190 -6.54 12.32 22.01
CA ALA A 190 -6.51 12.76 23.41
C ALA A 190 -7.19 11.75 24.35
N ARG A 191 -8.31 11.15 23.93
CA ARG A 191 -8.98 10.10 24.72
C ARG A 191 -8.11 8.84 24.86
N MET A 192 -7.39 8.46 23.83
CA MET A 192 -6.49 7.30 23.87
C MET A 192 -5.31 7.56 24.80
N GLN A 193 -4.70 8.74 24.75
CA GLN A 193 -3.63 9.12 25.66
C GLN A 193 -4.07 9.10 27.12
N ALA A 194 -5.25 9.62 27.43
CA ALA A 194 -5.81 9.58 28.77
C ALA A 194 -6.04 8.14 29.27
N ALA A 195 -6.53 7.24 28.40
CA ALA A 195 -6.72 5.83 28.74
C ALA A 195 -5.39 5.10 28.96
N ASP A 196 -4.37 5.40 28.17
CA ASP A 196 -3.02 4.81 28.35
C ASP A 196 -2.37 5.28 29.66
N GLU A 197 -2.55 6.54 30.04
CA GLU A 197 -2.08 7.08 31.33
C GLU A 197 -2.79 6.42 32.53
N GLU A 198 -4.10 6.19 32.44
CA GLU A 198 -4.88 5.50 33.46
C GLU A 198 -4.42 4.05 33.63
N ASN A 199 -4.25 3.31 32.51
CA ASN A 199 -3.75 1.93 32.54
C ASN A 199 -2.33 1.81 33.10
N ALA A 200 -1.46 2.76 32.75
CA ALA A 200 -0.09 2.79 33.30
C ALA A 200 -0.07 3.04 34.81
N GLN A 201 -1.00 3.80 35.35
CA GLN A 201 -1.15 4.01 36.79
C GLN A 201 -1.67 2.76 37.50
N ASP A 202 -2.62 2.04 36.90
CA ASP A 202 -3.14 0.79 37.44
C ASP A 202 -2.12 -0.34 37.45
N GLU A 203 -1.29 -0.48 36.41
CA GLU A 203 -0.18 -1.43 36.40
C GLU A 203 0.85 -1.13 37.50
N CYS A 204 1.18 0.14 37.73
CA CYS A 204 2.10 0.55 38.79
C CYS A 204 1.57 0.23 40.19
N LEU A 205 0.26 0.27 40.39
CA LEU A 205 -0.39 -0.07 41.67
C LEU A 205 -0.49 -1.59 41.90
N SER A 206 -0.49 -2.40 40.84
CA SER A 206 -0.57 -3.86 40.91
C SER A 206 0.73 -4.53 41.36
N TYR A 207 1.87 -3.83 41.31
CA TYR A 207 3.20 -4.29 41.74
C TYR A 207 3.59 -3.83 43.15
N ARG A 208 2.66 -3.26 43.92
CA ARG A 208 2.83 -2.91 45.32
C ARG A 208 2.07 -3.90 46.24
#